data_54b903586f73b1ba505583045f3995b8
#
_entry.id   54b903586f73b1ba505583045f3995b8
#
_cell.length_a   1.000
_cell.length_b   1.000
_cell.length_c   1.000
_cell.angle_alpha   90.00
_cell.angle_beta   90.00
_cell.angle_gamma   90.00
#
_symmetry.space_group_name_H-M   'P 1'
#
loop_
_entity.id
_entity.type
_entity.pdbx_description
1 polymer ?
#
loop_
_entity_poly.entity_id
_entity_poly.type
_entity_poly.pdbx_seq_one_letter_code
_entity_poly.pdbx_strand_id
1 'polypeptide(L)'
;LDVARGGVMLSNGWYWIGSTDYKFSSSGAMVGAWVDVPCYSQYPELPTGCESVALTNLLNYYGFGLGKTIIADYYLPKGSNGNFVTAFDGNPRRSSGGLMGCVAPAITIAGNNFLRAAGSGKQAKDVSFSSISSIKNRLTCGQPVEMWNTEWGSWPGGRYAARWYNGHSYGLWGGNHAVVLKGYDDEQGIVYLSD
;
A
#
# COMPACT_ATOMS: atom_id res chain seq x y z
N LEU A 1 -24.41 -16.70 1.74
CA LEU A 1 -25.54 -16.92 0.81
C LEU A 1 -25.90 -15.58 0.17
N ASP A 2 -25.86 -15.51 -1.15
CA ASP A 2 -26.28 -14.33 -1.90
C ASP A 2 -27.79 -14.41 -2.12
N VAL A 3 -28.54 -13.67 -1.31
CA VAL A 3 -30.01 -13.60 -1.41
C VAL A 3 -30.49 -13.01 -2.75
N ALA A 4 -29.69 -12.18 -3.43
CA ALA A 4 -30.03 -11.65 -4.75
C ALA A 4 -30.02 -12.72 -5.85
N ARG A 5 -29.36 -13.86 -5.59
CA ARG A 5 -29.29 -15.02 -6.48
C ARG A 5 -30.15 -16.20 -5.98
N GLY A 6 -31.22 -15.93 -5.21
CA GLY A 6 -32.11 -16.96 -4.69
C GLY A 6 -31.50 -17.88 -3.64
N GLY A 7 -30.44 -17.43 -2.96
CA GLY A 7 -29.77 -18.20 -1.91
C GLY A 7 -28.84 -19.31 -2.43
N VAL A 8 -28.48 -19.31 -3.71
CA VAL A 8 -27.49 -20.25 -4.27
C VAL A 8 -26.11 -19.96 -3.70
N MET A 9 -25.41 -20.99 -3.26
CA MET A 9 -24.04 -20.89 -2.77
C MET A 9 -23.09 -20.52 -3.94
N LEU A 10 -22.31 -19.44 -3.77
CA LEU A 10 -21.26 -19.09 -4.72
C LEU A 10 -20.09 -20.08 -4.61
N SER A 11 -19.56 -20.54 -5.73
CA SER A 11 -18.44 -21.48 -5.78
C SER A 11 -17.73 -21.43 -7.13
N ASN A 12 -16.51 -21.97 -7.20
CA ASN A 12 -15.73 -22.14 -8.42
C ASN A 12 -15.50 -20.85 -9.23
N GLY A 13 -15.13 -19.76 -8.60
CA GLY A 13 -14.82 -18.56 -9.37
C GLY A 13 -14.81 -17.25 -8.59
N TRP A 14 -14.60 -16.18 -9.37
CA TRP A 14 -14.64 -14.81 -8.89
C TRP A 14 -16.03 -14.22 -9.05
N TYR A 15 -16.47 -13.48 -8.03
CA TYR A 15 -17.79 -12.84 -8.01
C TYR A 15 -17.66 -11.43 -7.45
N TRP A 16 -18.12 -10.45 -8.24
CA TRP A 16 -18.21 -9.07 -7.80
C TRP A 16 -19.36 -8.89 -6.80
N ILE A 17 -19.02 -8.46 -5.58
CA ILE A 17 -19.99 -8.22 -4.50
C ILE A 17 -19.68 -6.86 -3.87
N GLY A 18 -20.59 -5.89 -4.05
CA GLY A 18 -20.34 -4.50 -3.62
C GLY A 18 -19.23 -3.85 -4.44
N SER A 19 -18.08 -3.57 -3.83
CA SER A 19 -16.90 -2.96 -4.45
C SER A 19 -15.68 -3.89 -4.47
N THR A 20 -15.87 -5.18 -4.22
CA THR A 20 -14.78 -6.15 -4.08
C THR A 20 -15.12 -7.41 -4.89
N ASP A 21 -14.14 -7.92 -5.62
CA ASP A 21 -14.20 -9.27 -6.20
C ASP A 21 -13.76 -10.29 -5.15
N TYR A 22 -14.59 -11.31 -4.96
CA TYR A 22 -14.30 -12.43 -4.06
C TYR A 22 -14.18 -13.72 -4.84
N LYS A 23 -13.17 -14.51 -4.53
CA LYS A 23 -13.00 -15.85 -5.08
C LYS A 23 -13.51 -16.90 -4.11
N PHE A 24 -14.32 -17.83 -4.62
CA PHE A 24 -14.83 -18.97 -3.87
C PHE A 24 -14.30 -20.27 -4.48
N SER A 25 -13.86 -21.19 -3.61
CA SER A 25 -13.46 -22.56 -3.99
C SER A 25 -14.66 -23.40 -4.44
N SER A 26 -14.40 -24.61 -4.86
CA SER A 26 -15.44 -25.60 -5.20
C SER A 26 -16.38 -25.92 -4.02
N SER A 27 -15.88 -25.80 -2.79
CA SER A 27 -16.68 -26.00 -1.56
C SER A 27 -17.46 -24.76 -1.13
N GLY A 28 -17.31 -23.62 -1.84
CA GLY A 28 -17.90 -22.34 -1.46
C GLY A 28 -17.13 -21.58 -0.37
N ALA A 29 -15.94 -22.05 0.02
CA ALA A 29 -15.09 -21.28 0.92
C ALA A 29 -14.46 -20.09 0.17
N MET A 30 -14.43 -18.91 0.80
CA MET A 30 -13.74 -17.75 0.24
C MET A 30 -12.22 -17.96 0.31
N VAL A 31 -11.56 -17.90 -0.84
CA VAL A 31 -10.12 -18.17 -1.00
C VAL A 31 -9.36 -17.01 -1.65
N GLY A 32 -10.05 -15.91 -1.96
CA GLY A 32 -9.43 -14.74 -2.54
C GLY A 32 -10.29 -13.50 -2.43
N ALA A 33 -9.65 -12.34 -2.51
CA ALA A 33 -10.32 -11.04 -2.61
C ALA A 33 -9.45 -10.10 -3.47
N TRP A 34 -10.09 -9.21 -4.23
CA TRP A 34 -9.43 -8.23 -5.07
C TRP A 34 -10.24 -6.94 -5.16
N VAL A 35 -9.55 -5.80 -5.18
CA VAL A 35 -10.15 -4.48 -5.40
C VAL A 35 -9.41 -3.73 -6.51
N ASP A 36 -10.13 -2.90 -7.26
CA ASP A 36 -9.54 -2.15 -8.37
C ASP A 36 -8.87 -0.85 -7.87
N VAL A 37 -7.56 -0.91 -7.61
CA VAL A 37 -6.77 0.25 -7.21
C VAL A 37 -6.14 0.87 -8.44
N PRO A 38 -6.29 2.21 -8.66
CA PRO A 38 -5.57 2.92 -9.72
C PRO A 38 -4.06 2.68 -9.65
N CYS A 39 -3.39 2.80 -10.80
CA CYS A 39 -1.96 2.58 -10.92
C CYS A 39 -1.32 3.74 -11.69
N TYR A 40 -0.56 4.60 -11.01
CA TYR A 40 0.28 5.61 -11.61
C TYR A 40 1.74 5.19 -11.58
N SER A 41 2.44 5.34 -12.69
CA SER A 41 3.90 5.24 -12.70
C SER A 41 4.54 6.42 -11.96
N GLN A 42 5.53 6.15 -11.13
CA GLN A 42 6.33 7.21 -10.48
C GLN A 42 7.16 8.04 -11.47
N TYR A 43 7.51 7.44 -12.60
CA TYR A 43 8.34 8.09 -13.62
C TYR A 43 7.54 9.04 -14.51
N PRO A 44 8.22 10.07 -15.10
CA PRO A 44 9.61 10.47 -14.82
C PRO A 44 9.77 11.39 -13.59
N GLU A 45 8.67 11.91 -13.00
CA GLU A 45 8.70 13.04 -12.06
C GLU A 45 9.23 12.69 -10.67
N LEU A 46 9.09 11.43 -10.25
CA LEU A 46 9.41 10.96 -8.90
C LEU A 46 10.28 9.69 -8.96
N PRO A 47 11.52 9.76 -9.45
CA PRO A 47 12.36 8.58 -9.69
C PRO A 47 12.63 7.73 -8.44
N THR A 48 12.47 8.27 -7.24
CA THR A 48 12.58 7.55 -5.96
C THR A 48 11.34 7.75 -5.08
N GLY A 49 10.20 8.04 -5.67
CA GLY A 49 8.97 8.41 -4.95
C GLY A 49 7.92 7.31 -4.90
N CYS A 50 8.30 6.04 -4.99
CA CYS A 50 7.36 4.92 -4.99
C CYS A 50 6.37 4.97 -3.82
N GLU A 51 6.83 5.32 -2.62
CA GLU A 51 5.99 5.41 -1.42
C GLU A 51 4.89 6.47 -1.56
N SER A 52 5.25 7.64 -2.09
CA SER A 52 4.29 8.72 -2.28
C SER A 52 3.30 8.46 -3.42
N VAL A 53 3.73 7.71 -4.44
CA VAL A 53 2.86 7.30 -5.56
C VAL A 53 1.93 6.16 -5.12
N ALA A 54 2.43 5.18 -4.37
CA ALA A 54 1.62 4.12 -3.79
C ALA A 54 0.52 4.71 -2.88
N LEU A 55 0.86 5.69 -2.01
CA LEU A 55 -0.13 6.40 -1.21
C LEU A 55 -1.13 7.18 -2.09
N THR A 56 -0.69 7.79 -3.18
CA THR A 56 -1.59 8.48 -4.13
C THR A 56 -2.57 7.49 -4.76
N ASN A 57 -2.10 6.32 -5.21
CA ASN A 57 -2.94 5.26 -5.75
C ASN A 57 -3.97 4.79 -4.72
N LEU A 58 -3.53 4.58 -3.47
CA LEU A 58 -4.40 4.19 -2.35
C LEU A 58 -5.47 5.25 -2.07
N LEU A 59 -5.11 6.53 -2.01
CA LEU A 59 -6.07 7.63 -1.79
C LEU A 59 -7.03 7.77 -2.96
N ASN A 60 -6.57 7.59 -4.19
CA ASN A 60 -7.43 7.65 -5.38
C ASN A 60 -8.43 6.48 -5.45
N TYR A 61 -8.08 5.30 -4.92
CA TYR A 61 -9.05 4.23 -4.70
C TYR A 61 -10.21 4.70 -3.81
N TYR A 62 -9.95 5.56 -2.84
CA TYR A 62 -10.99 6.16 -1.99
C TYR A 62 -11.64 7.42 -2.59
N GLY A 63 -11.38 7.74 -3.86
CA GLY A 63 -12.09 8.77 -4.63
C GLY A 63 -11.53 10.18 -4.51
N PHE A 64 -10.29 10.39 -4.04
CA PHE A 64 -9.74 11.74 -3.86
C PHE A 64 -9.27 12.41 -5.17
N GLY A 65 -9.00 11.65 -6.24
CA GLY A 65 -8.68 12.21 -7.56
C GLY A 65 -7.36 12.99 -7.63
N LEU A 66 -6.33 12.54 -6.91
CA LEU A 66 -5.03 13.22 -6.80
C LEU A 66 -4.16 12.98 -8.03
N GLY A 67 -3.45 14.03 -8.46
CA GLY A 67 -2.30 13.87 -9.35
C GLY A 67 -1.12 13.21 -8.61
N LYS A 68 -0.32 12.41 -9.32
CA LYS A 68 0.73 11.55 -8.74
C LYS A 68 1.79 12.25 -7.89
N THR A 69 2.03 13.55 -8.11
CA THR A 69 3.07 14.28 -7.37
C THR A 69 2.55 15.00 -6.12
N ILE A 70 1.26 15.11 -5.93
CA ILE A 70 0.63 15.93 -4.88
C ILE A 70 1.10 15.50 -3.48
N ILE A 71 1.12 14.22 -3.20
CA ILE A 71 1.55 13.73 -1.89
C ILE A 71 3.04 14.03 -1.68
N ALA A 72 3.89 13.72 -2.67
CA ALA A 72 5.33 13.98 -2.60
C ALA A 72 5.65 15.46 -2.39
N ASP A 73 4.93 16.35 -3.06
CA ASP A 73 5.25 17.77 -3.06
C ASP A 73 4.78 18.49 -1.78
N TYR A 74 3.56 18.21 -1.31
CA TYR A 74 2.87 19.04 -0.33
C TYR A 74 2.64 18.36 1.02
N TYR A 75 2.59 17.03 1.10
CA TYR A 75 2.15 16.33 2.32
C TYR A 75 3.19 15.40 2.92
N LEU A 76 4.12 14.90 2.12
CA LEU A 76 5.19 14.02 2.59
C LEU A 76 6.23 14.83 3.37
N PRO A 77 6.45 14.57 4.68
CA PRO A 77 7.57 15.15 5.40
C PRO A 77 8.89 14.73 4.73
N LYS A 78 9.81 15.66 4.55
CA LYS A 78 11.13 15.42 3.93
C LYS A 78 12.24 15.88 4.86
N GLY A 79 13.36 15.16 4.85
CA GLY A 79 14.55 15.46 5.64
C GLY A 79 15.82 14.91 4.96
N SER A 80 16.97 15.13 5.58
CA SER A 80 18.28 14.70 5.06
C SER A 80 19.23 14.25 6.18
N ASN A 81 18.69 13.86 7.33
CA ASN A 81 19.45 13.55 8.54
C ASN A 81 19.38 12.06 8.93
N GLY A 82 19.04 11.19 7.98
CA GLY A 82 18.86 9.75 8.22
C GLY A 82 17.55 9.38 8.92
N ASN A 83 16.60 10.31 9.02
CA ASN A 83 15.29 10.04 9.61
C ASN A 83 14.29 9.57 8.52
N PHE A 84 14.41 8.32 8.11
CA PHE A 84 13.51 7.68 7.15
C PHE A 84 12.21 7.14 7.78
N VAL A 85 12.07 7.23 9.10
CA VAL A 85 10.88 6.66 9.78
C VAL A 85 9.72 7.64 9.80
N THR A 86 9.95 8.91 10.13
CA THR A 86 8.89 9.93 10.20
C THR A 86 8.96 10.97 9.08
N ALA A 87 9.94 10.83 8.18
CA ALA A 87 10.10 11.66 7.00
C ALA A 87 10.72 10.84 5.87
N PHE A 88 10.58 11.28 4.63
CA PHE A 88 11.38 10.79 3.51
C PHE A 88 12.80 11.35 3.61
N ASP A 89 13.80 10.50 3.72
CA ASP A 89 15.18 10.94 3.77
C ASP A 89 15.70 11.19 2.34
N GLY A 90 15.78 12.45 1.96
CA GLY A 90 16.13 12.90 0.62
C GLY A 90 14.98 13.66 -0.06
N ASN A 91 14.92 13.53 -1.39
CA ASN A 91 13.90 14.17 -2.21
C ASN A 91 13.37 13.19 -3.27
N PRO A 92 12.06 12.83 -3.26
CA PRO A 92 11.48 11.89 -4.24
C PRO A 92 11.70 12.27 -5.71
N ARG A 93 11.93 13.56 -6.00
CA ARG A 93 12.20 14.08 -7.34
C ARG A 93 13.64 13.91 -7.82
N ARG A 94 14.51 13.31 -6.99
CA ARG A 94 15.92 13.07 -7.32
C ARG A 94 16.24 11.58 -7.27
N SER A 95 17.24 11.17 -8.03
CA SER A 95 17.75 9.79 -8.04
C SER A 95 18.96 9.56 -7.13
N SER A 96 19.40 10.60 -6.41
CA SER A 96 20.55 10.52 -5.50
C SER A 96 20.50 11.61 -4.42
N GLY A 97 21.17 11.37 -3.31
CA GLY A 97 21.30 12.32 -2.18
C GLY A 97 20.49 11.91 -0.96
N GLY A 98 21.13 11.29 0.02
CA GLY A 98 20.52 10.71 1.22
C GLY A 98 20.20 9.23 1.06
N LEU A 99 19.37 8.69 1.94
CA LEU A 99 18.92 7.28 1.91
C LEU A 99 17.84 7.04 0.85
N MET A 100 17.24 8.11 0.32
CA MET A 100 16.25 8.12 -0.77
C MET A 100 15.06 7.20 -0.52
N GLY A 101 14.45 7.32 0.66
CA GLY A 101 13.29 6.51 0.99
C GLY A 101 12.70 6.80 2.37
N CYS A 102 11.58 6.17 2.65
CA CYS A 102 10.94 6.18 3.96
C CYS A 102 10.20 4.86 4.22
N VAL A 103 9.63 4.74 5.40
CA VAL A 103 8.83 3.57 5.80
C VAL A 103 7.44 4.01 6.30
N ALA A 104 6.59 3.04 6.64
CA ALA A 104 5.17 3.22 6.89
C ALA A 104 4.78 4.40 7.81
N PRO A 105 5.45 4.72 8.92
CA PRO A 105 5.07 5.89 9.72
C PRO A 105 5.13 7.22 8.95
N ALA A 106 6.15 7.45 8.09
CA ALA A 106 6.25 8.67 7.29
C ALA A 106 5.07 8.81 6.32
N ILE A 107 4.70 7.71 5.68
CA ILE A 107 3.57 7.65 4.75
C ILE A 107 2.23 7.80 5.50
N THR A 108 2.11 7.21 6.68
CA THR A 108 0.94 7.42 7.55
C THR A 108 0.78 8.89 7.93
N ILE A 109 1.90 9.58 8.25
CA ILE A 109 1.89 11.02 8.52
C ILE A 109 1.46 11.80 7.27
N ALA A 110 2.04 11.49 6.09
CA ALA A 110 1.69 12.13 4.83
C ALA A 110 0.20 11.97 4.49
N GLY A 111 -0.33 10.75 4.61
CA GLY A 111 -1.74 10.44 4.40
C GLY A 111 -2.67 11.23 5.35
N ASN A 112 -2.33 11.28 6.64
CA ASN A 112 -3.12 12.03 7.61
C ASN A 112 -3.01 13.56 7.43
N ASN A 113 -1.87 14.08 6.98
CA ASN A 113 -1.72 15.49 6.62
C ASN A 113 -2.66 15.85 5.46
N PHE A 114 -2.68 15.02 4.41
CA PHE A 114 -3.59 15.20 3.29
C PHE A 114 -5.05 15.07 3.71
N LEU A 115 -5.43 13.99 4.40
CA LEU A 115 -6.82 13.74 4.80
C LEU A 115 -7.38 14.87 5.67
N ARG A 116 -6.56 15.43 6.56
CA ARG A 116 -6.93 16.61 7.37
C ARG A 116 -7.13 17.85 6.49
N ALA A 117 -6.22 18.12 5.56
CA ALA A 117 -6.33 19.24 4.62
C ALA A 117 -7.56 19.13 3.70
N ALA A 118 -7.94 17.91 3.33
CA ALA A 118 -9.12 17.62 2.54
C ALA A 118 -10.44 17.62 3.35
N GLY A 119 -10.39 17.89 4.67
CA GLY A 119 -11.58 17.85 5.53
C GLY A 119 -12.20 16.46 5.64
N SER A 120 -11.44 15.39 5.38
CA SER A 120 -11.94 14.02 5.38
C SER A 120 -12.04 13.46 6.80
N GLY A 121 -13.13 12.74 7.09
CA GLY A 121 -13.24 11.94 8.32
C GLY A 121 -12.45 10.63 8.29
N LYS A 122 -11.79 10.29 7.17
CA LYS A 122 -10.94 9.09 7.06
C LYS A 122 -9.60 9.28 7.77
N GLN A 123 -8.95 8.18 8.11
CA GLN A 123 -7.64 8.19 8.77
C GLN A 123 -6.74 7.12 8.16
N ALA A 124 -5.50 7.50 7.83
CA ALA A 124 -4.43 6.55 7.53
C ALA A 124 -3.91 5.92 8.83
N LYS A 125 -3.65 4.61 8.81
CA LYS A 125 -3.11 3.87 9.96
C LYS A 125 -1.91 3.04 9.53
N ASP A 126 -0.84 3.12 10.33
CA ASP A 126 0.26 2.18 10.22
C ASP A 126 -0.19 0.81 10.73
N VAL A 127 -0.08 -0.18 9.87
CA VAL A 127 -0.42 -1.58 10.16
C VAL A 127 0.80 -2.50 10.04
N SER A 128 1.99 -1.92 10.10
CA SER A 128 3.26 -2.67 10.12
C SER A 128 3.23 -3.74 11.20
N PHE A 129 3.96 -4.82 10.96
CA PHE A 129 4.05 -5.98 11.86
C PHE A 129 2.73 -6.74 12.11
N SER A 130 1.67 -6.42 11.35
CA SER A 130 0.44 -7.22 11.37
C SER A 130 0.67 -8.61 10.76
N SER A 131 -0.11 -9.60 11.22
CA SER A 131 -0.10 -10.93 10.61
C SER A 131 -0.65 -10.91 9.18
N ILE A 132 -0.23 -11.87 8.35
CA ILE A 132 -0.76 -12.06 6.99
C ILE A 132 -2.29 -12.20 7.00
N SER A 133 -2.85 -12.93 7.95
CA SER A 133 -4.30 -13.07 8.08
C SER A 133 -5.00 -11.76 8.39
N SER A 134 -4.39 -10.89 9.21
CA SER A 134 -4.93 -9.54 9.47
C SER A 134 -4.92 -8.67 8.20
N ILE A 135 -3.88 -8.76 7.37
CA ILE A 135 -3.81 -8.04 6.10
C ILE A 135 -4.85 -8.58 5.11
N LYS A 136 -4.99 -9.92 4.97
CA LYS A 136 -6.03 -10.52 4.13
C LYS A 136 -7.44 -10.10 4.56
N ASN A 137 -7.72 -10.06 5.86
CA ASN A 137 -9.00 -9.57 6.37
C ASN A 137 -9.29 -8.11 5.98
N ARG A 138 -8.27 -7.25 5.86
CA ARG A 138 -8.46 -5.89 5.34
C ARG A 138 -8.86 -5.91 3.87
N LEU A 139 -8.19 -6.70 3.06
CA LEU A 139 -8.52 -6.85 1.63
C LEU A 139 -9.94 -7.38 1.44
N THR A 140 -10.39 -8.34 2.24
CA THR A 140 -11.77 -8.84 2.20
C THR A 140 -12.80 -7.79 2.62
N CYS A 141 -12.39 -6.78 3.37
CA CYS A 141 -13.23 -5.62 3.71
C CYS A 141 -13.10 -4.47 2.68
N GLY A 142 -12.51 -4.72 1.52
CA GLY A 142 -12.29 -3.68 0.50
C GLY A 142 -11.27 -2.61 0.92
N GLN A 143 -10.30 -2.97 1.75
CA GLN A 143 -9.28 -2.06 2.27
C GLN A 143 -7.90 -2.47 1.74
N PRO A 144 -7.46 -1.94 0.58
CA PRO A 144 -6.11 -2.15 0.08
C PRO A 144 -5.06 -1.55 1.03
N VAL A 145 -3.84 -2.08 0.97
CA VAL A 145 -2.78 -1.76 1.92
C VAL A 145 -1.50 -1.40 1.15
N GLU A 146 -0.93 -0.23 1.42
CA GLU A 146 0.42 0.08 0.97
C GLU A 146 1.42 -0.80 1.71
N MET A 147 2.33 -1.42 0.97
CA MET A 147 3.34 -2.32 1.52
C MET A 147 4.71 -2.09 0.90
N TRP A 148 5.75 -2.46 1.64
CA TRP A 148 7.12 -2.47 1.14
C TRP A 148 7.52 -3.88 0.73
N ASN A 149 8.06 -3.98 -0.47
CA ASN A 149 8.70 -5.16 -1.01
C ASN A 149 10.10 -4.79 -1.53
N THR A 150 10.74 -5.70 -2.22
CA THR A 150 11.95 -5.41 -2.98
C THR A 150 11.63 -5.30 -4.47
N GLU A 151 12.33 -4.43 -5.18
CA GLU A 151 12.19 -4.29 -6.63
C GLU A 151 12.26 -5.66 -7.30
N TRP A 152 11.29 -5.94 -8.18
CA TRP A 152 11.15 -7.19 -8.94
C TRP A 152 11.03 -8.46 -8.09
N GLY A 153 10.65 -8.36 -6.81
CA GLY A 153 10.59 -9.50 -5.88
C GLY A 153 11.96 -10.15 -5.63
N SER A 154 13.05 -9.42 -5.90
CA SER A 154 14.41 -9.90 -5.66
C SER A 154 14.69 -10.07 -4.16
N TRP A 155 15.76 -10.81 -3.81
CA TRP A 155 16.24 -10.82 -2.44
C TRP A 155 16.64 -9.40 -2.03
N PRO A 156 16.28 -8.94 -0.82
CA PRO A 156 16.66 -7.62 -0.37
C PRO A 156 18.18 -7.49 -0.35
N GLY A 157 18.69 -6.37 -0.82
CA GLY A 157 20.06 -5.96 -0.59
C GLY A 157 20.35 -5.83 0.92
N GLY A 158 21.58 -5.49 1.29
CA GLY A 158 21.90 -5.24 2.71
C GLY A 158 20.97 -4.18 3.31
N ARG A 159 20.73 -4.29 4.61
CA ARG A 159 20.01 -3.24 5.35
C ARG A 159 20.87 -1.99 5.45
N TYR A 160 20.43 -0.90 4.87
CA TYR A 160 21.16 0.38 4.87
C TYR A 160 21.10 1.08 6.23
N ALA A 161 19.92 1.04 6.87
CA ALA A 161 19.68 1.73 8.12
C ALA A 161 18.60 1.02 8.95
N ALA A 162 18.64 1.23 10.28
CA ALA A 162 17.57 0.84 11.18
C ALA A 162 17.31 1.94 12.20
N ARG A 163 16.06 2.12 12.58
CA ARG A 163 15.62 3.09 13.60
C ARG A 163 14.52 2.50 14.46
N TRP A 164 14.58 2.76 15.76
CA TRP A 164 13.49 2.46 16.67
C TRP A 164 12.45 3.58 16.65
N TYR A 165 11.18 3.19 16.59
CA TYR A 165 10.05 4.11 16.66
C TYR A 165 8.83 3.37 17.21
N ASN A 166 8.17 3.94 18.25
CA ASN A 166 6.98 3.38 18.88
C ASN A 166 7.09 1.89 19.25
N GLY A 167 8.23 1.48 19.81
CA GLY A 167 8.45 0.11 20.27
C GLY A 167 8.83 -0.90 19.18
N HIS A 168 9.02 -0.46 17.93
CA HIS A 168 9.39 -1.30 16.79
C HIS A 168 10.67 -0.86 16.11
N SER A 169 11.41 -1.80 15.52
CA SER A 169 12.59 -1.53 14.70
C SER A 169 12.20 -1.50 13.22
N TYR A 170 12.28 -0.34 12.61
CA TYR A 170 12.09 -0.18 11.17
C TYR A 170 13.44 -0.25 10.46
N GLY A 171 13.50 -0.97 9.34
CA GLY A 171 14.69 -1.08 8.49
C GLY A 171 14.43 -0.50 7.11
N LEU A 172 15.42 0.19 6.56
CA LEU A 172 15.48 0.54 5.15
C LEU A 172 16.47 -0.39 4.45
N TRP A 173 16.05 -1.01 3.37
CA TRP A 173 16.79 -2.08 2.68
C TRP A 173 17.15 -1.67 1.26
N GLY A 174 18.22 -2.24 0.72
CA GLY A 174 18.59 -2.06 -0.69
C GLY A 174 17.55 -2.68 -1.62
N GLY A 175 17.18 -1.96 -2.67
CA GLY A 175 16.07 -2.36 -3.56
C GLY A 175 14.70 -2.23 -2.91
N ASN A 176 14.58 -1.39 -1.87
CA ASN A 176 13.30 -1.10 -1.22
C ASN A 176 12.32 -0.45 -2.20
N HIS A 177 11.12 -0.97 -2.27
CA HIS A 177 10.08 -0.50 -3.18
C HIS A 177 8.71 -0.55 -2.50
N ALA A 178 7.89 0.46 -2.72
CA ALA A 178 6.55 0.54 -2.15
C ALA A 178 5.50 0.38 -3.25
N VAL A 179 4.49 -0.45 -2.97
CA VAL A 179 3.39 -0.79 -3.86
C VAL A 179 2.07 -0.86 -3.07
N VAL A 180 0.94 -0.91 -3.75
CA VAL A 180 -0.34 -1.19 -3.10
C VAL A 180 -0.73 -2.65 -3.28
N LEU A 181 -0.84 -3.38 -2.18
CA LEU A 181 -1.45 -4.70 -2.15
C LEU A 181 -2.96 -4.55 -2.29
N LYS A 182 -3.50 -5.03 -3.40
CA LYS A 182 -4.90 -4.86 -3.79
C LYS A 182 -5.70 -6.17 -3.82
N GLY A 183 -5.05 -7.30 -3.60
CA GLY A 183 -5.75 -8.58 -3.56
C GLY A 183 -4.84 -9.77 -3.31
N TYR A 184 -5.46 -10.94 -3.17
CA TYR A 184 -4.78 -12.22 -3.02
C TYR A 184 -5.63 -13.36 -3.57
N ASP A 185 -4.98 -14.48 -3.87
CA ASP A 185 -5.58 -15.75 -4.28
C ASP A 185 -4.83 -16.90 -3.58
N ASP A 186 -5.46 -17.52 -2.59
CA ASP A 186 -4.87 -18.59 -1.78
C ASP A 186 -4.75 -19.91 -2.52
N GLU A 187 -5.60 -20.16 -3.51
CA GLU A 187 -5.49 -21.38 -4.32
C GLU A 187 -4.29 -21.34 -5.27
N GLN A 188 -3.97 -20.13 -5.78
CA GLN A 188 -2.82 -19.94 -6.65
C GLN A 188 -1.55 -19.56 -5.86
N GLY A 189 -1.67 -19.19 -4.60
CA GLY A 189 -0.55 -18.72 -3.77
C GLY A 189 0.03 -17.39 -4.23
N ILE A 190 -0.79 -16.49 -4.77
CA ILE A 190 -0.36 -15.20 -5.32
C ILE A 190 -1.01 -14.02 -4.62
N VAL A 191 -0.41 -12.84 -4.80
CA VAL A 191 -0.95 -11.54 -4.44
C VAL A 191 -1.04 -10.63 -5.66
N TYR A 192 -1.97 -9.68 -5.63
CA TYR A 192 -2.16 -8.68 -6.67
C TYR A 192 -1.67 -7.33 -6.18
N LEU A 193 -0.82 -6.68 -6.97
CA LEU A 193 -0.21 -5.40 -6.63
C LEU A 193 -0.62 -4.34 -7.65
N SER A 194 -0.65 -3.08 -7.20
CA SER A 194 -0.63 -1.88 -8.04
C SER A 194 0.74 -1.24 -7.86
N ASP A 195 1.56 -1.21 -8.96
CA ASP A 195 2.95 -0.76 -9.00
C ASP A 195 3.16 0.21 -10.18
#